data_f89375bbb8e3286ddbe4a909420a4164
#
_entry.id   f89375bbb8e3286ddbe4a909420a4164
#
_cell.length_a   1.000
_cell.length_b   1.000
_cell.length_c   1.000
_cell.angle_alpha   90.00
_cell.angle_beta   90.00
_cell.angle_gamma   90.00
#
_symmetry.space_group_name_H-M   'P 1'
#
loop_
_entity.id
_entity.type
_entity.pdbx_description
1 polymer ?
#
loop_
_entity_poly.entity_id
_entity_poly.type
_entity_poly.pdbx_seq_one_letter_code
_entity_poly.pdbx_strand_id
1 'polypeptide(L)'
;MTARSVRGAVALLGAAGVLALVVAAPASAQAKSFGGIVRDVPTAVQTPPGARIAFAARHANLPYGGGPVLHSNRTHVIFWAPADSGLAFEPGYQALIETFLVDVAADSHRTTNVYGLSGQYTDGSGPAAYDSTYDGAVTATDPVPASGCTEPPMTGPGWTVCLTDSQLEDEIEHVTATDHLPTANRDVYFLVTPDGLGSCTDAASSSCALGGSVSGYCGYHSQTPNGITYAVIPYNAVPDHCQSNNPRPNSSTADPAISTISHEHNEMVTDPDGNAWIDARGNEDGDLCLTEFGHSLSPPGATAWNETIHGGHFFLQEEWSNADSACEPRALPDAISFASAPVPGRGHAISFAAHGADPEGQVVSFAWFFGDGRAGFGPLVSHTFHIAGRYRVLLRSTDNWGNWAFASRTIRIKAHSG
;
A
#
# COMPACT_ATOMS: atom_id res chain seq x y z
N MET A 1 27.06 16.15 -99.87
CA MET A 1 25.95 16.99 -99.45
C MET A 1 25.84 16.82 -97.94
N THR A 2 25.98 17.91 -97.26
CA THR A 2 26.25 18.15 -95.86
C THR A 2 25.20 17.70 -94.90
N ALA A 3 25.54 16.93 -93.88
CA ALA A 3 24.71 16.66 -92.69
C ALA A 3 25.38 17.34 -91.49
N ARG A 4 24.63 18.24 -90.86
CA ARG A 4 25.04 18.90 -89.61
C ARG A 4 24.69 18.05 -88.38
N SER A 5 25.68 17.82 -87.55
CA SER A 5 25.49 17.20 -86.21
C SER A 5 25.11 18.27 -85.21
N VAL A 6 24.07 18.01 -84.45
CA VAL A 6 23.65 18.78 -83.26
C VAL A 6 24.15 18.04 -82.02
N ARG A 7 25.05 18.63 -81.28
CA ARG A 7 25.50 18.14 -79.98
C ARG A 7 24.51 18.63 -78.91
N GLY A 8 23.80 17.68 -78.28
CA GLY A 8 23.03 17.93 -77.08
C GLY A 8 23.93 17.79 -75.86
N ALA A 9 23.97 18.82 -75.04
CA ALA A 9 24.64 18.79 -73.74
C ALA A 9 23.68 18.16 -72.72
N VAL A 10 24.10 17.07 -72.10
CA VAL A 10 23.41 16.48 -70.94
C VAL A 10 24.03 17.10 -69.67
N ALA A 11 23.22 17.88 -68.97
CA ALA A 11 23.58 18.40 -67.65
C ALA A 11 23.34 17.32 -66.60
N LEU A 12 24.38 16.80 -65.94
CA LEU A 12 24.29 15.96 -64.75
C LEU A 12 24.02 16.84 -63.54
N LEU A 13 22.80 16.77 -63.00
CA LEU A 13 22.48 17.30 -61.67
C LEU A 13 22.96 16.27 -60.63
N GLY A 14 24.04 16.59 -59.95
CA GLY A 14 24.53 15.88 -58.79
C GLY A 14 23.65 16.17 -57.58
N ALA A 15 22.85 15.20 -57.15
CA ALA A 15 22.16 15.26 -55.89
C ALA A 15 23.16 14.92 -54.75
N ALA A 16 23.57 15.99 -54.01
CA ALA A 16 24.34 15.80 -52.76
C ALA A 16 23.33 15.34 -51.69
N GLY A 17 23.31 14.04 -51.42
CA GLY A 17 22.59 13.49 -50.27
C GLY A 17 23.32 13.86 -48.96
N VAL A 18 22.73 14.76 -48.19
CA VAL A 18 23.15 15.01 -46.82
C VAL A 18 22.71 13.83 -45.95
N LEU A 19 23.66 12.94 -45.63
CA LEU A 19 23.44 11.88 -44.65
C LEU A 19 23.41 12.54 -43.26
N ALA A 20 22.23 12.82 -42.73
CA ALA A 20 22.07 13.24 -41.34
C ALA A 20 22.38 12.03 -40.45
N LEU A 21 23.57 12.03 -39.83
CA LEU A 21 23.85 11.14 -38.71
C LEU A 21 22.92 11.57 -37.55
N VAL A 22 21.87 10.79 -37.34
CA VAL A 22 21.12 10.84 -36.08
C VAL A 22 22.02 10.19 -35.02
N VAL A 23 22.77 11.02 -34.30
CA VAL A 23 23.42 10.59 -33.08
C VAL A 23 22.29 10.39 -32.07
N ALA A 24 21.89 9.14 -31.86
CA ALA A 24 21.03 8.80 -30.72
C ALA A 24 21.80 9.23 -29.47
N ALA A 25 21.24 10.22 -28.73
CA ALA A 25 21.74 10.53 -27.41
C ALA A 25 21.66 9.22 -26.59
N PRO A 26 22.69 8.88 -25.78
CA PRO A 26 22.58 7.78 -24.87
C PRO A 26 21.33 8.04 -24.02
N ALA A 27 20.45 7.06 -23.92
CA ALA A 27 19.38 7.09 -22.94
C ALA A 27 20.07 7.35 -21.60
N SER A 28 19.74 8.47 -20.98
CA SER A 28 20.16 8.71 -19.60
C SER A 28 19.60 7.52 -18.82
N ALA A 29 20.47 6.70 -18.25
CA ALA A 29 20.04 5.72 -17.27
C ALA A 29 19.25 6.52 -16.21
N GLN A 30 17.96 6.37 -16.15
CA GLN A 30 17.17 6.92 -15.07
C GLN A 30 17.78 6.33 -13.80
N ALA A 31 18.05 7.19 -12.83
CA ALA A 31 18.47 6.73 -11.52
C ALA A 31 17.36 5.79 -11.03
N LYS A 32 17.71 4.58 -10.61
CA LYS A 32 16.77 3.61 -10.07
C LYS A 32 16.00 4.27 -8.92
N SER A 33 14.70 4.25 -9.01
CA SER A 33 13.82 4.63 -7.92
C SER A 33 13.73 3.46 -6.97
N PHE A 34 14.01 3.68 -5.69
CA PHE A 34 13.63 2.79 -4.63
C PHE A 34 12.35 3.38 -4.04
N GLY A 35 11.21 2.76 -4.31
CA GLY A 35 9.95 3.09 -3.67
C GLY A 35 9.95 2.61 -2.22
N GLY A 36 9.12 3.22 -1.37
CA GLY A 36 8.79 2.75 -0.05
C GLY A 36 9.95 2.29 0.81
N ILE A 37 10.87 3.19 1.16
CA ILE A 37 11.90 2.82 2.14
C ILE A 37 11.29 2.92 3.52
N VAL A 38 10.83 1.80 4.09
CA VAL A 38 10.44 1.74 5.50
C VAL A 38 11.66 2.04 6.36
N ARG A 39 11.78 3.29 6.77
CA ARG A 39 12.85 3.72 7.67
C ARG A 39 12.63 3.17 9.05
N ASP A 40 13.70 3.12 9.84
CA ASP A 40 13.64 2.71 11.23
C ASP A 40 12.59 3.53 12.01
N VAL A 41 11.58 2.85 12.54
CA VAL A 41 10.45 3.47 13.21
C VAL A 41 10.64 3.35 14.71
N PRO A 42 10.62 4.47 15.46
CA PRO A 42 10.59 4.42 16.93
C PRO A 42 9.36 3.64 17.42
N THR A 43 9.47 3.05 18.60
CA THR A 43 8.41 2.30 19.27
C THR A 43 7.06 2.99 19.15
N ALA A 44 6.06 2.29 18.64
CA ALA A 44 4.70 2.81 18.48
C ALA A 44 4.14 3.29 19.82
N VAL A 45 3.61 4.51 19.84
CA VAL A 45 2.88 5.03 21.00
C VAL A 45 1.44 4.54 20.89
N GLN A 46 1.09 3.52 21.67
CA GLN A 46 -0.31 3.06 21.76
C GLN A 46 -1.18 4.17 22.34
N THR A 47 -2.15 4.64 21.59
CA THR A 47 -3.19 5.53 22.07
C THR A 47 -4.25 4.77 22.85
N PRO A 48 -4.69 5.25 24.04
CA PRO A 48 -5.79 4.62 24.76
C PRO A 48 -7.07 4.58 23.92
N PRO A 49 -7.93 3.55 24.04
CA PRO A 49 -9.19 3.48 23.35
C PRO A 49 -10.02 4.76 23.50
N GLY A 50 -10.39 5.40 22.40
CA GLY A 50 -11.20 6.62 22.38
C GLY A 50 -10.45 7.94 22.34
N ALA A 51 -9.12 7.96 22.43
CA ALA A 51 -8.33 9.16 22.20
C ALA A 51 -7.84 9.16 20.74
N ARG A 52 -8.50 9.90 19.86
CA ARG A 52 -7.84 10.34 18.63
C ARG A 52 -6.80 11.38 19.04
N ILE A 53 -5.55 10.96 19.19
CA ILE A 53 -4.46 11.92 19.15
C ILE A 53 -4.27 12.22 17.67
N ALA A 54 -4.83 13.34 17.24
CA ALA A 54 -4.48 13.89 15.94
C ALA A 54 -3.02 14.38 15.99
N PHE A 55 -2.08 13.49 15.94
CA PHE A 55 -0.77 13.74 15.38
C PHE A 55 -0.89 13.60 13.85
N ALA A 56 -1.84 14.30 13.27
CA ALA A 56 -1.77 14.60 11.87
C ALA A 56 -0.51 15.44 11.67
N ALA A 57 0.62 14.83 11.45
CA ALA A 57 1.60 15.42 10.58
C ALA A 57 0.77 15.80 9.35
N ARG A 58 0.60 17.10 9.09
CA ARG A 58 -0.22 17.57 7.97
C ARG A 58 0.55 17.27 6.71
N HIS A 59 0.52 16.02 6.28
CA HIS A 59 0.96 15.64 4.96
C HIS A 59 -0.07 16.18 3.95
N ALA A 60 0.40 16.64 2.82
CA ALA A 60 -0.49 16.86 1.69
C ALA A 60 -0.88 15.50 1.10
N ASN A 61 -2.05 15.43 0.49
CA ASN A 61 -2.43 14.26 -0.29
C ASN A 61 -1.39 13.94 -1.35
N LEU A 62 -1.18 12.65 -1.60
CA LEU A 62 -0.27 12.18 -2.63
C LEU A 62 -0.75 12.66 -3.99
N PRO A 63 0.11 13.29 -4.79
CA PRO A 63 -0.21 13.65 -6.17
C PRO A 63 -0.04 12.41 -7.08
N TYR A 64 -0.85 12.36 -8.15
CA TYR A 64 -0.65 11.36 -9.19
C TYR A 64 0.43 11.81 -10.17
N GLY A 65 1.50 11.02 -10.27
CA GLY A 65 2.66 11.25 -11.15
C GLY A 65 2.48 10.77 -12.59
N GLY A 66 1.45 9.95 -12.86
CA GLY A 66 1.14 9.45 -14.20
C GLY A 66 1.54 8.00 -14.47
N GLY A 67 2.14 7.32 -13.50
CA GLY A 67 2.50 5.90 -13.57
C GLY A 67 1.29 4.95 -13.44
N PRO A 68 1.49 3.64 -13.63
CA PRO A 68 0.44 2.65 -13.46
C PRO A 68 0.16 2.38 -11.98
N VAL A 69 -1.03 1.82 -11.70
CA VAL A 69 -1.34 1.12 -10.46
C VAL A 69 -1.69 -0.33 -10.77
N LEU A 70 -1.64 -1.23 -9.79
CA LEU A 70 -2.05 -2.61 -9.99
C LEU A 70 -3.56 -2.76 -9.79
N HIS A 71 -4.25 -3.25 -10.82
CA HIS A 71 -5.68 -3.56 -10.78
C HIS A 71 -5.98 -4.97 -10.27
N SER A 72 -4.97 -5.77 -10.08
CA SER A 72 -4.91 -7.05 -9.37
C SER A 72 -3.46 -7.42 -9.15
N ASN A 73 -3.17 -8.18 -8.11
CA ASN A 73 -1.81 -8.64 -7.87
C ASN A 73 -1.78 -10.13 -7.51
N ARG A 74 -0.61 -10.73 -7.72
CA ARG A 74 -0.31 -12.09 -7.33
C ARG A 74 1.02 -12.10 -6.59
N THR A 75 0.95 -12.45 -5.31
CA THR A 75 2.10 -12.42 -4.41
C THR A 75 2.87 -13.74 -4.42
N HIS A 76 4.18 -13.64 -4.43
CA HIS A 76 5.14 -14.73 -4.34
C HIS A 76 6.16 -14.41 -3.26
N VAL A 77 6.68 -15.41 -2.58
CA VAL A 77 7.75 -15.22 -1.60
C VAL A 77 8.98 -16.05 -2.00
N ILE A 78 10.13 -15.41 -1.97
CA ILE A 78 11.43 -16.07 -2.07
C ILE A 78 12.09 -15.94 -0.70
N PHE A 79 12.20 -17.04 0.02
CA PHE A 79 12.97 -17.11 1.27
C PHE A 79 14.40 -17.53 0.92
N TRP A 80 15.32 -16.58 0.93
CA TRP A 80 16.71 -16.87 0.58
C TRP A 80 17.56 -17.10 1.83
N ALA A 81 17.92 -18.37 2.06
CA ALA A 81 18.81 -18.82 3.13
C ALA A 81 20.02 -19.54 2.51
N PRO A 82 21.10 -18.82 2.15
CA PRO A 82 22.24 -19.38 1.42
C PRO A 82 22.88 -20.56 2.15
N ALA A 83 23.01 -21.70 1.48
CA ALA A 83 23.45 -22.96 2.09
C ALA A 83 24.87 -22.91 2.68
N ASP A 84 25.75 -22.09 2.10
CA ASP A 84 27.13 -21.93 2.52
C ASP A 84 27.34 -20.87 3.63
N SER A 85 26.30 -20.11 3.97
CA SER A 85 26.36 -19.05 4.98
C SER A 85 26.17 -19.55 6.42
N GLY A 86 25.52 -20.68 6.59
CA GLY A 86 25.08 -21.19 7.90
C GLY A 86 23.87 -20.43 8.48
N LEU A 87 23.30 -19.49 7.72
CA LEU A 87 22.10 -18.74 8.12
C LEU A 87 20.84 -19.56 7.84
N ALA A 88 19.84 -19.39 8.69
CA ALA A 88 18.56 -20.10 8.56
C ALA A 88 17.43 -19.27 9.19
N PHE A 89 16.22 -19.45 8.66
CA PHE A 89 15.02 -18.90 9.28
C PHE A 89 14.69 -19.63 10.58
N GLU A 90 14.18 -18.88 11.55
CA GLU A 90 13.67 -19.45 12.80
C GLU A 90 12.45 -20.36 12.55
N PRO A 91 12.23 -21.38 13.38
CA PRO A 91 11.05 -22.23 13.26
C PRO A 91 9.75 -21.44 13.28
N GLY A 92 8.91 -21.61 12.25
CA GLY A 92 7.62 -20.95 12.12
C GLY A 92 7.66 -19.55 11.48
N TYR A 93 8.84 -18.97 11.25
CA TYR A 93 8.99 -17.64 10.65
C TYR A 93 8.37 -17.58 9.24
N GLN A 94 8.80 -18.47 8.36
CA GLN A 94 8.29 -18.57 6.98
C GLN A 94 6.78 -18.88 6.96
N ALA A 95 6.36 -19.87 7.75
CA ALA A 95 4.96 -20.29 7.78
C ALA A 95 4.00 -19.17 8.23
N LEU A 96 4.43 -18.27 9.12
CA LEU A 96 3.59 -17.15 9.54
C LEU A 96 3.47 -16.09 8.44
N ILE A 97 4.55 -15.78 7.70
CA ILE A 97 4.51 -14.88 6.55
C ILE A 97 3.59 -15.44 5.45
N GLU A 98 3.72 -16.74 5.14
CA GLU A 98 2.81 -17.39 4.19
C GLU A 98 1.35 -17.34 4.65
N THR A 99 1.09 -17.60 5.94
CA THR A 99 -0.26 -17.50 6.52
C THR A 99 -0.82 -16.08 6.34
N PHE A 100 -0.02 -15.06 6.60
CA PHE A 100 -0.44 -13.66 6.41
C PHE A 100 -0.84 -13.39 4.96
N LEU A 101 -0.03 -13.77 3.98
CA LEU A 101 -0.34 -13.55 2.56
C LEU A 101 -1.53 -14.38 2.07
N VAL A 102 -1.73 -15.58 2.61
CA VAL A 102 -2.96 -16.37 2.38
C VAL A 102 -4.19 -15.65 2.94
N ASP A 103 -4.10 -15.11 4.16
CA ASP A 103 -5.19 -14.35 4.78
C ASP A 103 -5.50 -13.07 4.01
N VAL A 104 -4.47 -12.33 3.57
CA VAL A 104 -4.61 -11.16 2.69
C VAL A 104 -5.33 -11.54 1.40
N ALA A 105 -4.92 -12.62 0.74
CA ALA A 105 -5.56 -13.09 -0.49
C ALA A 105 -7.03 -13.52 -0.26
N ALA A 106 -7.31 -14.18 0.86
CA ALA A 106 -8.66 -14.65 1.20
C ALA A 106 -9.63 -13.50 1.53
N ASP A 107 -9.12 -12.37 2.01
CA ASP A 107 -9.90 -11.16 2.29
C ASP A 107 -9.91 -10.15 1.13
N SER A 108 -9.41 -10.52 -0.06
CA SER A 108 -9.47 -9.69 -1.26
C SER A 108 -10.86 -9.06 -1.46
N HIS A 109 -10.87 -7.83 -1.96
CA HIS A 109 -12.05 -6.99 -2.18
C HIS A 109 -12.76 -6.53 -0.89
N ARG A 110 -12.21 -6.77 0.30
CA ARG A 110 -12.74 -6.20 1.53
C ARG A 110 -12.13 -4.83 1.82
N THR A 111 -12.90 -4.01 2.52
CA THR A 111 -12.46 -2.69 2.97
C THR A 111 -12.31 -2.62 4.50
N THR A 112 -12.18 -3.78 5.15
CA THR A 112 -12.13 -3.91 6.61
C THR A 112 -10.71 -3.94 7.19
N ASN A 113 -9.71 -3.77 6.35
CA ASN A 113 -8.29 -3.72 6.69
C ASN A 113 -7.55 -2.69 5.82
N VAL A 114 -6.28 -2.45 6.08
CA VAL A 114 -5.47 -1.42 5.39
C VAL A 114 -5.44 -1.56 3.87
N TYR A 115 -5.50 -2.77 3.33
CA TYR A 115 -5.49 -3.01 1.88
C TYR A 115 -6.70 -2.43 1.15
N GLY A 116 -7.82 -2.24 1.86
CA GLY A 116 -9.01 -1.63 1.30
C GLY A 116 -8.82 -0.17 0.87
N LEU A 117 -7.80 0.51 1.38
CA LEU A 117 -7.48 1.90 1.05
C LEU A 117 -6.94 2.08 -0.37
N SER A 118 -6.37 1.03 -0.97
CA SER A 118 -5.78 1.10 -2.30
C SER A 118 -6.75 1.56 -3.40
N GLY A 119 -8.05 1.26 -3.26
CA GLY A 119 -9.08 1.56 -4.26
C GLY A 119 -9.29 3.05 -4.58
N GLN A 120 -8.81 3.96 -3.75
CA GLN A 120 -8.86 5.40 -4.01
C GLN A 120 -7.78 5.89 -4.99
N TYR A 121 -6.70 5.15 -5.16
CA TYR A 121 -5.58 5.47 -6.02
C TYR A 121 -5.82 4.95 -7.42
N THR A 122 -5.80 5.83 -8.43
CA THR A 122 -6.25 5.49 -9.79
C THR A 122 -5.20 5.85 -10.83
N ASP A 123 -5.19 5.12 -11.93
CA ASP A 123 -4.51 5.50 -13.16
C ASP A 123 -5.51 5.73 -14.32
N GLY A 124 -5.00 5.85 -15.55
CA GLY A 124 -5.84 6.02 -16.73
C GLY A 124 -6.75 4.83 -17.08
N SER A 125 -6.53 3.66 -16.46
CA SER A 125 -7.25 2.40 -16.69
C SER A 125 -8.28 2.12 -15.60
N GLY A 126 -8.13 2.70 -14.41
CA GLY A 126 -9.06 2.52 -13.30
C GLY A 126 -8.39 2.64 -11.93
N PRO A 127 -9.05 2.21 -10.86
CA PRO A 127 -8.49 2.19 -9.51
C PRO A 127 -7.46 1.06 -9.33
N ALA A 128 -6.50 1.29 -8.45
CA ALA A 128 -5.76 0.22 -7.81
C ALA A 128 -6.74 -0.70 -7.07
N ALA A 129 -6.43 -1.97 -6.93
CA ALA A 129 -7.39 -2.89 -6.36
C ALA A 129 -6.77 -3.84 -5.35
N TYR A 130 -7.42 -3.94 -4.20
CA TYR A 130 -7.26 -5.06 -3.30
C TYR A 130 -7.87 -6.32 -3.94
N ASP A 131 -7.22 -6.81 -4.98
CA ASP A 131 -7.53 -8.05 -5.70
C ASP A 131 -6.26 -8.91 -5.73
N SER A 132 -5.95 -9.49 -4.57
CA SER A 132 -4.71 -10.23 -4.31
C SER A 132 -4.94 -11.73 -4.37
N THR A 133 -3.97 -12.44 -4.92
CA THR A 133 -3.88 -13.90 -4.86
C THR A 133 -2.49 -14.28 -4.36
N TYR A 134 -2.39 -15.33 -3.55
CA TYR A 134 -1.11 -15.88 -3.12
C TYR A 134 -0.78 -17.13 -3.93
N ASP A 135 0.38 -17.15 -4.59
CA ASP A 135 0.80 -18.24 -5.51
C ASP A 135 1.90 -19.12 -4.89
N GLY A 136 2.28 -18.85 -3.64
CA GLY A 136 3.19 -19.69 -2.88
C GLY A 136 4.56 -19.09 -2.61
N ALA A 137 5.41 -19.90 -2.00
CA ALA A 137 6.77 -19.55 -1.63
C ALA A 137 7.77 -20.58 -2.13
N VAL A 138 8.99 -20.14 -2.40
CA VAL A 138 10.16 -20.98 -2.63
C VAL A 138 11.24 -20.68 -1.60
N THR A 139 12.01 -21.67 -1.22
CA THR A 139 13.20 -21.47 -0.39
C THR A 139 14.43 -21.61 -1.27
N ALA A 140 15.07 -20.49 -1.59
CA ALA A 140 16.32 -20.43 -2.32
C ALA A 140 17.49 -20.72 -1.37
N THR A 141 18.45 -21.50 -1.84
CA THR A 141 19.65 -21.88 -1.09
C THR A 141 20.93 -21.61 -1.87
N ASP A 142 20.83 -20.81 -2.92
CA ASP A 142 21.94 -20.41 -3.75
C ASP A 142 23.03 -19.76 -2.92
N PRO A 143 24.31 -20.02 -3.22
CA PRO A 143 25.41 -19.49 -2.43
C PRO A 143 25.50 -17.99 -2.54
N VAL A 144 25.95 -17.34 -1.46
CA VAL A 144 26.18 -15.90 -1.48
C VAL A 144 27.27 -15.51 -2.50
N PRO A 145 27.12 -14.37 -3.19
CA PRO A 145 28.17 -13.84 -4.04
C PRO A 145 29.49 -13.63 -3.28
N ALA A 146 30.62 -13.77 -3.97
CA ALA A 146 31.96 -13.69 -3.40
C ALA A 146 32.32 -12.30 -2.81
N SER A 147 31.56 -11.26 -3.18
CA SER A 147 31.71 -9.89 -2.69
C SER A 147 30.34 -9.23 -2.62
N GLY A 148 30.15 -8.33 -1.69
CA GLY A 148 28.91 -7.57 -1.50
C GLY A 148 29.19 -6.22 -0.90
N CYS A 149 28.27 -5.69 -0.12
CA CYS A 149 28.49 -4.49 0.66
C CYS A 149 29.41 -4.77 1.87
N THR A 150 29.93 -3.71 2.49
CA THR A 150 30.91 -3.81 3.59
C THR A 150 30.43 -3.14 4.87
N GLU A 151 29.24 -2.55 4.85
CA GLU A 151 28.73 -1.82 6.01
C GLU A 151 28.34 -2.77 7.13
N PRO A 152 28.91 -2.64 8.32
CA PRO A 152 28.46 -3.38 9.48
C PRO A 152 27.16 -2.76 10.00
N PRO A 153 26.27 -3.54 10.60
CA PRO A 153 25.09 -3.02 11.26
C PRO A 153 25.48 -2.10 12.41
N MET A 154 24.71 -1.04 12.65
CA MET A 154 24.98 -0.11 13.75
C MET A 154 24.72 -0.74 15.12
N THR A 155 23.79 -1.70 15.22
CA THR A 155 23.43 -2.37 16.46
C THR A 155 23.03 -3.82 16.18
N GLY A 156 23.25 -4.70 17.15
CA GLY A 156 22.92 -6.11 17.04
C GLY A 156 24.11 -7.03 16.87
N PRO A 157 23.87 -8.34 16.66
CA PRO A 157 24.95 -9.36 16.57
C PRO A 157 25.85 -9.20 15.34
N GLY A 158 25.49 -8.31 14.42
CA GLY A 158 26.24 -8.08 13.19
C GLY A 158 25.80 -8.99 12.06
N TRP A 159 25.89 -8.47 10.84
CA TRP A 159 25.71 -9.30 9.67
C TRP A 159 26.94 -10.13 9.40
N THR A 160 26.74 -11.38 9.03
CA THR A 160 27.80 -12.26 8.53
C THR A 160 27.88 -12.20 7.00
N VAL A 161 26.80 -11.76 6.36
CA VAL A 161 26.68 -11.55 4.92
C VAL A 161 26.10 -10.17 4.68
N CYS A 162 26.65 -9.45 3.70
CA CYS A 162 26.12 -8.16 3.25
C CYS A 162 26.00 -8.16 1.71
N LEU A 163 24.80 -7.95 1.20
CA LEU A 163 24.50 -7.96 -0.23
C LEU A 163 24.13 -6.57 -0.73
N THR A 164 24.44 -6.29 -1.99
CA THR A 164 23.92 -5.09 -2.66
C THR A 164 22.55 -5.40 -3.26
N ASP A 165 21.76 -4.35 -3.51
CA ASP A 165 20.49 -4.49 -4.18
C ASP A 165 20.61 -5.23 -5.51
N SER A 166 21.61 -4.91 -6.35
CA SER A 166 21.82 -5.63 -7.61
C SER A 166 22.05 -7.13 -7.43
N GLN A 167 22.59 -7.58 -6.31
CA GLN A 167 22.76 -9.00 -6.00
C GLN A 167 21.47 -9.66 -5.54
N LEU A 168 20.61 -8.88 -4.88
CA LEU A 168 19.25 -9.33 -4.52
C LEU A 168 18.38 -9.45 -5.79
N GLU A 169 18.51 -8.52 -6.73
CA GLU A 169 17.85 -8.60 -8.03
C GLU A 169 18.30 -9.80 -8.84
N ASP A 170 19.62 -10.04 -8.90
CA ASP A 170 20.19 -11.21 -9.60
C ASP A 170 19.62 -12.52 -9.04
N GLU A 171 19.44 -12.63 -7.72
CA GLU A 171 18.82 -13.77 -7.07
C GLU A 171 17.33 -13.92 -7.43
N ILE A 172 16.57 -12.83 -7.40
CA ILE A 172 15.15 -12.86 -7.80
C ILE A 172 15.01 -13.32 -9.25
N GLU A 173 15.82 -12.78 -10.16
CA GLU A 173 15.80 -13.16 -11.56
C GLU A 173 16.27 -14.61 -11.78
N HIS A 174 17.27 -15.06 -11.01
CA HIS A 174 17.76 -16.44 -11.05
C HIS A 174 16.68 -17.43 -10.61
N VAL A 175 16.07 -17.19 -9.45
CA VAL A 175 15.02 -18.07 -8.89
C VAL A 175 13.79 -18.10 -9.79
N THR A 176 13.34 -16.95 -10.26
CA THR A 176 12.16 -16.89 -11.14
C THR A 176 12.38 -17.61 -12.45
N ALA A 177 13.58 -17.52 -13.02
CA ALA A 177 13.94 -18.23 -14.24
C ALA A 177 14.11 -19.74 -14.03
N THR A 178 14.76 -20.14 -12.94
CA THR A 178 15.09 -21.56 -12.66
C THR A 178 13.84 -22.34 -12.28
N ASP A 179 12.97 -21.77 -11.48
CA ASP A 179 11.74 -22.41 -11.01
C ASP A 179 10.54 -22.13 -11.92
N HIS A 180 10.77 -21.43 -13.03
CA HIS A 180 9.74 -21.07 -14.01
C HIS A 180 8.56 -20.32 -13.39
N LEU A 181 8.85 -19.42 -12.44
CA LEU A 181 7.83 -18.62 -11.79
C LEU A 181 7.30 -17.53 -12.74
N PRO A 182 6.03 -17.13 -12.61
CA PRO A 182 5.43 -16.13 -13.48
C PRO A 182 6.01 -14.73 -13.20
N THR A 183 6.20 -13.90 -14.23
CA THR A 183 6.75 -12.54 -14.15
C THR A 183 5.92 -11.54 -14.94
N ALA A 184 4.59 -11.69 -14.93
CA ALA A 184 3.69 -10.70 -15.53
C ALA A 184 3.60 -9.45 -14.63
N ASN A 185 3.18 -8.32 -15.17
CA ASN A 185 3.10 -7.03 -14.44
C ASN A 185 2.33 -7.08 -13.10
N ARG A 186 1.48 -8.07 -12.91
CA ARG A 186 0.73 -8.28 -11.65
C ARG A 186 1.46 -9.16 -10.64
N ASP A 187 2.58 -9.78 -11.02
CA ASP A 187 3.35 -10.65 -10.13
C ASP A 187 4.29 -9.78 -9.30
N VAL A 188 4.15 -9.85 -7.98
CA VAL A 188 4.97 -9.13 -7.02
C VAL A 188 5.69 -10.12 -6.11
N TYR A 189 6.99 -9.89 -5.93
CA TYR A 189 7.87 -10.81 -5.23
C TYR A 189 8.36 -10.20 -3.91
N PHE A 190 8.24 -10.95 -2.83
CA PHE A 190 8.88 -10.61 -1.56
C PHE A 190 10.15 -11.45 -1.41
N LEU A 191 11.32 -10.81 -1.47
CA LEU A 191 12.59 -11.46 -1.12
C LEU A 191 12.84 -11.27 0.37
N VAL A 192 12.70 -12.34 1.12
CA VAL A 192 12.83 -12.35 2.60
C VAL A 192 14.15 -13.01 2.96
N THR A 193 14.92 -12.38 3.86
CA THR A 193 16.22 -12.89 4.29
C THR A 193 16.26 -13.18 5.80
N PRO A 194 17.04 -14.19 6.25
CA PRO A 194 17.14 -14.56 7.65
C PRO A 194 18.01 -13.60 8.46
N ASP A 195 17.99 -13.74 9.79
CA ASP A 195 18.91 -13.04 10.67
C ASP A 195 20.38 -13.29 10.27
N GLY A 196 21.19 -12.25 10.33
CA GLY A 196 22.61 -12.29 9.95
C GLY A 196 22.89 -12.01 8.46
N LEU A 197 21.86 -11.88 7.60
CA LEU A 197 21.98 -11.42 6.23
C LEU A 197 21.48 -9.98 6.14
N GLY A 198 22.39 -9.03 5.91
CA GLY A 198 22.08 -7.63 5.66
C GLY A 198 22.23 -7.26 4.20
N SER A 199 21.72 -6.08 3.84
CA SER A 199 21.81 -5.58 2.48
C SER A 199 21.92 -4.06 2.45
N CYS A 200 22.47 -3.52 1.37
CA CYS A 200 22.55 -2.10 1.09
C CYS A 200 22.08 -1.80 -0.34
N THR A 201 21.52 -0.63 -0.56
CA THR A 201 21.04 -0.22 -1.89
C THR A 201 22.15 -0.16 -2.93
N ASP A 202 23.40 -0.03 -2.49
CA ASP A 202 24.57 0.00 -3.37
C ASP A 202 25.85 -0.50 -2.67
N ALA A 203 26.92 -0.70 -3.43
CA ALA A 203 28.20 -1.12 -2.90
C ALA A 203 28.91 -0.05 -2.04
N ALA A 204 28.49 1.21 -2.14
CA ALA A 204 28.99 2.30 -1.31
C ALA A 204 28.28 2.39 0.05
N SER A 205 27.28 1.52 0.28
CA SER A 205 26.50 1.44 1.51
C SER A 205 25.75 2.75 1.82
N SER A 206 25.17 3.37 0.80
CA SER A 206 24.47 4.65 0.93
C SER A 206 23.23 4.57 1.80
N SER A 207 22.51 3.45 1.72
CA SER A 207 21.39 3.09 2.62
C SER A 207 21.41 1.58 2.82
N CYS A 208 21.32 1.14 4.06
CA CYS A 208 21.45 -0.29 4.40
C CYS A 208 20.32 -0.74 5.33
N ALA A 209 20.04 -2.02 5.31
CA ALA A 209 19.12 -2.61 6.25
C ALA A 209 19.55 -2.33 7.70
N LEU A 210 18.59 -2.05 8.59
CA LEU A 210 18.81 -1.91 10.04
C LEU A 210 19.86 -0.88 10.45
N GLY A 211 19.94 0.22 9.71
CA GLY A 211 20.76 1.35 10.11
C GLY A 211 22.21 1.24 9.75
N GLY A 212 22.52 1.16 8.50
CA GLY A 212 23.84 1.50 7.99
C GLY A 212 24.27 2.90 8.43
N SER A 213 25.43 3.35 8.02
CA SER A 213 26.07 4.58 8.49
C SER A 213 25.26 5.86 8.20
N VAL A 214 24.32 5.84 7.28
CA VAL A 214 23.63 7.04 6.79
C VAL A 214 22.11 6.99 7.03
N SER A 215 21.44 5.94 6.65
CA SER A 215 20.01 5.74 6.88
C SER A 215 19.70 4.27 6.82
N GLY A 216 18.93 3.77 7.81
CA GLY A 216 18.52 2.38 7.85
C GLY A 216 17.17 2.18 7.21
N TYR A 217 16.94 1.02 6.61
CA TYR A 217 15.63 0.60 6.14
C TYR A 217 15.22 -0.73 6.76
N CYS A 218 13.91 -0.93 6.86
CA CYS A 218 13.29 -2.18 7.30
C CYS A 218 12.79 -3.01 6.11
N GLY A 219 12.52 -2.37 5.00
CA GLY A 219 12.17 -2.90 3.71
C GLY A 219 12.24 -1.81 2.65
N TYR A 220 12.06 -2.18 1.42
CA TYR A 220 11.83 -1.30 0.28
C TYR A 220 11.32 -2.12 -0.89
N HIS A 221 10.64 -1.47 -1.84
CA HIS A 221 10.29 -2.11 -3.11
C HIS A 221 10.95 -1.44 -4.31
N SER A 222 11.02 -2.15 -5.42
CA SER A 222 11.57 -1.66 -6.69
C SER A 222 11.23 -2.63 -7.82
N GLN A 223 11.86 -2.43 -8.98
CA GLN A 223 11.82 -3.36 -10.09
C GLN A 223 13.22 -3.83 -10.47
N THR A 224 13.33 -5.12 -10.82
CA THR A 224 14.56 -5.65 -11.40
C THR A 224 14.80 -5.06 -12.80
N PRO A 225 16.01 -5.16 -13.37
CA PRO A 225 16.29 -4.74 -14.75
C PRO A 225 15.36 -5.38 -15.80
N ASN A 226 14.82 -6.57 -15.53
CA ASN A 226 13.86 -7.25 -16.39
C ASN A 226 12.40 -6.90 -16.09
N GLY A 227 12.13 -5.97 -15.16
CA GLY A 227 10.80 -5.45 -14.85
C GLY A 227 9.98 -6.34 -13.91
N ILE A 228 10.62 -7.15 -13.08
CA ILE A 228 9.95 -7.89 -12.01
C ILE A 228 9.79 -6.95 -10.82
N THR A 229 8.55 -6.68 -10.40
CA THR A 229 8.27 -5.90 -9.20
C THR A 229 8.59 -6.73 -7.96
N TYR A 230 9.38 -6.19 -7.05
CA TYR A 230 9.81 -6.88 -5.85
C TYR A 230 9.90 -5.97 -4.63
N ALA A 231 9.81 -6.57 -3.45
CA ALA A 231 10.17 -5.95 -2.19
C ALA A 231 11.25 -6.78 -1.48
N VAL A 232 12.22 -6.10 -0.88
CA VAL A 232 13.24 -6.70 -0.02
C VAL A 232 12.82 -6.55 1.43
N ILE A 233 12.73 -7.66 2.13
CA ILE A 233 12.35 -7.75 3.54
C ILE A 233 13.49 -8.40 4.31
N PRO A 234 14.43 -7.61 4.85
CA PRO A 234 15.47 -8.14 5.73
C PRO A 234 14.86 -8.61 7.06
N TYR A 235 15.65 -9.26 7.89
CA TYR A 235 15.20 -9.67 9.22
C TYR A 235 14.88 -8.45 10.08
N ASN A 236 13.60 -8.26 10.45
CA ASN A 236 13.11 -7.07 11.14
C ASN A 236 13.04 -7.21 12.68
N ALA A 237 13.29 -8.38 13.26
CA ALA A 237 13.19 -8.56 14.71
C ALA A 237 14.45 -8.14 15.48
N VAL A 238 15.15 -7.14 14.96
CA VAL A 238 16.33 -6.55 15.61
C VAL A 238 15.91 -5.62 16.75
N PRO A 239 16.45 -5.78 17.96
CA PRO A 239 16.07 -4.97 19.11
C PRO A 239 16.15 -3.46 18.83
N ASP A 240 15.10 -2.75 19.22
CA ASP A 240 14.93 -1.30 19.08
C ASP A 240 14.83 -0.76 17.65
N HIS A 241 14.73 -1.64 16.64
CA HIS A 241 14.63 -1.29 15.23
C HIS A 241 13.45 -1.99 14.55
N CYS A 242 13.04 -1.47 13.39
CA CYS A 242 12.07 -2.10 12.49
C CYS A 242 10.82 -2.62 13.20
N GLN A 243 10.24 -1.82 14.08
CA GLN A 243 9.03 -2.18 14.82
C GLN A 243 9.18 -3.42 15.74
N SER A 244 10.40 -3.88 15.98
CA SER A 244 10.66 -5.08 16.82
C SER A 244 10.10 -4.98 18.23
N ASN A 245 9.92 -3.75 18.75
CA ASN A 245 9.33 -3.47 20.06
C ASN A 245 7.80 -3.36 20.02
N ASN A 246 7.18 -3.45 18.85
CA ASN A 246 5.74 -3.49 18.73
C ASN A 246 5.16 -4.79 19.28
N PRO A 247 3.87 -4.82 19.59
CA PRO A 247 3.19 -6.07 19.97
C PRO A 247 3.38 -7.15 18.91
N ARG A 248 3.59 -8.38 19.39
CA ARG A 248 3.73 -9.58 18.56
C ARG A 248 2.54 -10.50 18.80
N PRO A 249 1.42 -10.29 18.11
CA PRO A 249 0.19 -11.07 18.35
C PRO A 249 0.39 -12.57 18.14
N ASN A 250 1.32 -12.95 17.26
CA ASN A 250 1.63 -14.35 16.96
C ASN A 250 2.83 -14.88 17.76
N SER A 251 3.39 -14.06 18.66
CA SER A 251 4.58 -14.40 19.47
C SER A 251 5.78 -14.84 18.61
N SER A 252 5.91 -14.30 17.42
CA SER A 252 6.93 -14.64 16.43
C SER A 252 7.87 -13.48 16.15
N THR A 253 9.07 -13.78 15.73
CA THR A 253 10.03 -12.82 15.17
C THR A 253 9.66 -12.40 13.76
N ALA A 254 8.69 -13.05 13.12
CA ALA A 254 8.12 -12.64 11.85
C ALA A 254 7.08 -11.50 11.98
N ASP A 255 6.49 -11.26 13.17
CA ASP A 255 5.48 -10.21 13.34
C ASP A 255 5.95 -8.82 12.85
N PRO A 256 7.18 -8.34 13.15
CA PRO A 256 7.67 -7.09 12.58
C PRO A 256 7.82 -7.12 11.05
N ALA A 257 8.32 -8.22 10.49
CA ALA A 257 8.47 -8.36 9.05
C ALA A 257 7.11 -8.35 8.32
N ILE A 258 6.06 -8.90 8.94
CA ILE A 258 4.70 -8.87 8.39
C ILE A 258 4.18 -7.43 8.25
N SER A 259 4.46 -6.55 9.21
CA SER A 259 4.08 -5.14 9.09
C SER A 259 4.81 -4.45 7.94
N THR A 260 6.10 -4.74 7.77
CA THR A 260 6.88 -4.25 6.62
C THR A 260 6.37 -4.82 5.28
N ILE A 261 6.04 -6.12 5.24
CA ILE A 261 5.42 -6.74 4.04
C ILE A 261 4.08 -6.07 3.71
N SER A 262 3.27 -5.73 4.71
CA SER A 262 2.00 -5.03 4.48
C SER A 262 2.22 -3.66 3.85
N HIS A 263 3.15 -2.89 4.37
CA HIS A 263 3.55 -1.58 3.86
C HIS A 263 4.00 -1.68 2.39
N GLU A 264 5.04 -2.45 2.11
CA GLU A 264 5.58 -2.60 0.76
C GLU A 264 4.57 -3.16 -0.24
N HIS A 265 3.66 -4.03 0.23
CA HIS A 265 2.62 -4.57 -0.62
C HIS A 265 1.59 -3.51 -1.05
N ASN A 266 1.15 -2.65 -0.12
CA ASN A 266 0.23 -1.55 -0.45
C ASN A 266 0.87 -0.58 -1.43
N GLU A 267 2.13 -0.20 -1.22
CA GLU A 267 2.87 0.69 -2.11
C GLU A 267 3.10 0.07 -3.49
N MET A 268 3.50 -1.21 -3.59
CA MET A 268 3.58 -1.89 -4.88
C MET A 268 2.23 -1.94 -5.63
N VAL A 269 1.11 -1.92 -4.92
CA VAL A 269 -0.23 -1.88 -5.54
C VAL A 269 -0.58 -0.47 -6.03
N THR A 270 -0.20 0.57 -5.31
CA THR A 270 -0.54 1.97 -5.63
C THR A 270 0.50 2.67 -6.49
N ASP A 271 1.74 2.18 -6.50
CA ASP A 271 2.87 2.73 -7.26
C ASP A 271 3.96 1.70 -7.61
N PRO A 272 3.67 0.67 -8.41
CA PRO A 272 4.62 -0.40 -8.71
C PRO A 272 5.91 0.06 -9.38
N ASP A 273 5.90 1.23 -10.02
CA ASP A 273 7.00 1.76 -10.83
C ASP A 273 7.68 2.99 -10.18
N GLY A 274 7.26 3.41 -8.98
CA GLY A 274 7.78 4.59 -8.28
C GLY A 274 7.49 5.91 -8.99
N ASN A 275 6.37 6.03 -9.69
CA ASN A 275 6.00 7.20 -10.47
C ASN A 275 4.47 7.43 -10.59
N ALA A 276 3.66 6.71 -9.83
CA ALA A 276 2.21 6.86 -9.79
C ALA A 276 1.75 7.75 -8.62
N TRP A 277 1.60 7.21 -7.42
CA TRP A 277 1.08 7.98 -6.28
C TRP A 277 2.18 8.24 -5.25
N ILE A 278 3.03 9.21 -5.56
CA ILE A 278 4.26 9.51 -4.83
C ILE A 278 4.42 11.03 -4.65
N ASP A 279 4.90 11.48 -3.51
CA ASP A 279 5.18 12.89 -3.28
C ASP A 279 6.55 13.32 -3.85
N ALA A 280 6.83 14.62 -3.85
CA ALA A 280 8.08 15.17 -4.37
C ALA A 280 9.34 14.76 -3.55
N ARG A 281 9.17 14.08 -2.43
CA ARG A 281 10.26 13.57 -1.58
C ARG A 281 10.47 12.08 -1.77
N GLY A 282 9.62 11.43 -2.56
CA GLY A 282 9.61 10.00 -2.75
C GLY A 282 8.83 9.25 -1.68
N ASN A 283 7.89 9.88 -0.97
CA ASN A 283 7.04 9.16 -0.03
C ASN A 283 5.77 8.69 -0.71
N GLU A 284 5.33 7.51 -0.37
CA GLU A 284 4.13 6.81 -0.84
C GLU A 284 3.10 6.68 0.30
N ASP A 285 2.05 5.90 0.11
CA ASP A 285 0.95 5.82 1.08
C ASP A 285 1.37 5.21 2.43
N GLY A 286 2.21 4.20 2.43
CA GLY A 286 2.79 3.64 3.65
C GLY A 286 3.76 4.60 4.35
N ASP A 287 4.64 5.26 3.59
CA ASP A 287 5.66 6.18 4.09
C ASP A 287 5.10 7.35 4.89
N LEU A 288 3.94 7.86 4.50
CA LEU A 288 3.28 8.94 5.22
C LEU A 288 2.75 8.52 6.59
N CYS A 289 2.69 7.21 6.88
CA CYS A 289 2.09 6.63 8.08
C CYS A 289 3.06 5.80 8.94
N LEU A 290 4.36 5.94 8.77
CA LEU A 290 5.40 5.10 9.38
C LEU A 290 5.27 4.89 10.91
N THR A 291 4.65 5.82 11.64
CA THR A 291 4.51 5.74 13.10
C THR A 291 3.06 5.52 13.57
N GLU A 292 2.14 5.38 12.63
CA GLU A 292 0.72 5.31 12.94
C GLU A 292 0.24 3.85 12.91
N PHE A 293 -0.30 3.38 14.04
CA PHE A 293 -0.79 2.00 14.22
C PHE A 293 -2.23 1.96 14.75
N GLY A 294 -2.86 3.10 14.90
CA GLY A 294 -4.25 3.19 15.33
C GLY A 294 -4.55 2.55 16.68
N HIS A 295 -5.73 1.98 16.78
CA HIS A 295 -6.24 1.43 18.03
C HIS A 295 -6.12 -0.08 18.09
N SER A 296 -5.68 -0.61 19.24
CA SER A 296 -5.73 -2.05 19.49
C SER A 296 -7.18 -2.56 19.48
N LEU A 297 -7.41 -3.65 18.75
CA LEU A 297 -8.67 -4.40 18.72
C LEU A 297 -8.70 -5.53 19.75
N SER A 298 -7.55 -5.86 20.37
CA SER A 298 -7.43 -6.95 21.31
C SER A 298 -8.21 -6.72 22.62
N PRO A 299 -8.73 -7.78 23.26
CA PRO A 299 -9.29 -7.69 24.59
C PRO A 299 -8.23 -7.25 25.62
N PRO A 300 -8.65 -6.60 26.73
CA PRO A 300 -7.74 -6.26 27.80
C PRO A 300 -6.96 -7.48 28.32
N GLY A 301 -5.63 -7.34 28.40
CA GLY A 301 -4.74 -8.39 28.89
C GLY A 301 -4.26 -9.41 27.86
N ALA A 302 -4.74 -9.34 26.62
CA ALA A 302 -4.16 -10.06 25.49
C ALA A 302 -3.02 -9.26 24.86
N THR A 303 -2.14 -9.93 24.11
CA THR A 303 -1.18 -9.23 23.25
C THR A 303 -1.94 -8.38 22.25
N ALA A 304 -1.51 -7.13 22.07
CA ALA A 304 -2.24 -6.21 21.22
C ALA A 304 -2.14 -6.59 19.74
N TRP A 305 -3.24 -6.44 19.02
CA TRP A 305 -3.33 -6.39 17.57
C TRP A 305 -4.28 -5.25 17.15
N ASN A 306 -4.09 -4.71 15.97
CA ASN A 306 -4.92 -3.62 15.44
C ASN A 306 -5.63 -4.01 14.14
N GLU A 307 -5.25 -5.14 13.53
CA GLU A 307 -5.86 -5.65 12.32
C GLU A 307 -6.33 -7.09 12.50
N THR A 308 -7.48 -7.40 11.87
CA THR A 308 -7.98 -8.77 11.72
C THR A 308 -8.23 -9.02 10.24
N ILE A 309 -7.39 -9.86 9.64
CA ILE A 309 -7.46 -10.22 8.22
C ILE A 309 -7.77 -11.71 8.16
N HIS A 310 -8.86 -12.08 7.55
CA HIS A 310 -9.38 -13.45 7.43
C HIS A 310 -9.43 -14.25 8.75
N GLY A 311 -9.52 -13.56 9.86
CA GLY A 311 -9.51 -14.15 11.21
C GLY A 311 -8.11 -14.25 11.83
N GLY A 312 -7.05 -14.01 11.12
CA GLY A 312 -5.70 -13.79 11.63
C GLY A 312 -5.60 -12.44 12.36
N HIS A 313 -4.75 -12.37 13.39
CA HIS A 313 -4.54 -11.15 14.15
C HIS A 313 -3.14 -10.62 13.87
N PHE A 314 -3.05 -9.37 13.44
CA PHE A 314 -1.79 -8.73 13.08
C PHE A 314 -1.66 -7.36 13.73
N PHE A 315 -0.44 -6.87 13.86
CA PHE A 315 -0.16 -5.51 14.31
C PHE A 315 0.55 -4.79 13.16
N LEU A 316 -0.24 -4.08 12.36
CA LEU A 316 0.18 -3.44 11.11
C LEU A 316 0.18 -1.93 11.24
N GLN A 317 1.00 -1.28 10.45
CA GLN A 317 0.95 0.14 10.21
C GLN A 317 -0.36 0.52 9.50
N GLU A 318 -0.89 1.71 9.76
CA GLU A 318 -1.96 2.34 8.96
C GLU A 318 -1.39 2.85 7.64
N GLU A 319 -2.25 3.01 6.63
CA GLU A 319 -1.88 3.56 5.34
C GLU A 319 -2.53 4.92 5.12
N TRP A 320 -1.92 5.75 4.27
CA TRP A 320 -2.44 7.08 3.97
C TRP A 320 -3.71 7.00 3.13
N SER A 321 -4.74 7.70 3.58
CA SER A 321 -5.95 7.93 2.81
C SER A 321 -5.95 9.34 2.23
N ASN A 322 -5.88 9.46 0.92
CA ASN A 322 -6.08 10.75 0.24
C ASN A 322 -7.51 11.27 0.43
N ALA A 323 -8.49 10.38 0.56
CA ALA A 323 -9.89 10.74 0.79
C ALA A 323 -10.06 11.43 2.15
N ASP A 324 -9.42 10.90 3.19
CA ASP A 324 -9.51 11.43 4.55
C ASP A 324 -8.42 12.45 4.88
N SER A 325 -7.34 12.50 4.09
CA SER A 325 -6.11 13.25 4.36
C SER A 325 -5.54 12.88 5.74
N ALA A 326 -5.48 11.57 6.01
CA ALA A 326 -5.05 10.98 7.28
C ALA A 326 -4.54 9.55 7.08
N CYS A 327 -3.81 9.03 8.08
CA CYS A 327 -3.54 7.60 8.18
C CYS A 327 -4.79 6.89 8.70
N GLU A 328 -5.21 5.83 8.01
CA GLU A 328 -6.42 5.09 8.34
C GLU A 328 -6.15 3.57 8.34
N PRO A 329 -6.79 2.81 9.22
CA PRO A 329 -6.61 1.35 9.26
C PRO A 329 -7.47 0.61 8.22
N ARG A 330 -8.38 1.28 7.53
CA ARG A 330 -9.35 0.67 6.61
C ARG A 330 -10.15 1.71 5.85
N ALA A 331 -10.64 1.34 4.68
CA ALA A 331 -11.59 2.15 3.93
C ALA A 331 -12.99 2.08 4.57
N LEU A 332 -13.57 3.23 4.84
CA LEU A 332 -14.94 3.35 5.36
C LEU A 332 -15.78 4.18 4.38
N PRO A 333 -17.11 3.96 4.32
CA PRO A 333 -17.96 4.86 3.55
C PRO A 333 -17.79 6.31 3.99
N ASP A 334 -17.34 7.15 3.08
CA ASP A 334 -17.00 8.54 3.34
C ASP A 334 -18.15 9.50 3.09
N ALA A 335 -17.92 10.77 3.47
CA ALA A 335 -18.77 11.90 3.15
C ALA A 335 -20.26 11.65 3.42
N ILE A 336 -20.57 10.91 4.50
CA ILE A 336 -21.96 10.60 4.87
C ILE A 336 -22.63 11.85 5.42
N SER A 337 -23.67 12.28 4.76
CA SER A 337 -24.45 13.43 5.16
C SER A 337 -25.93 13.26 4.82
N PHE A 338 -26.78 14.11 5.34
CA PHE A 338 -28.16 14.18 4.90
C PHE A 338 -28.78 15.56 4.97
N ALA A 339 -29.68 15.83 4.05
CA ALA A 339 -30.57 16.97 4.07
C ALA A 339 -31.90 16.59 4.71
N SER A 340 -32.58 17.57 5.30
CA SER A 340 -33.94 17.40 5.83
C SER A 340 -34.79 18.65 5.55
N ALA A 341 -36.04 18.44 5.16
CA ALA A 341 -36.99 19.53 4.91
C ALA A 341 -38.42 19.14 5.37
N PRO A 342 -39.21 20.11 5.86
CA PRO A 342 -40.63 19.88 6.14
C PRO A 342 -41.38 19.44 4.88
N VAL A 343 -42.30 18.51 5.03
CA VAL A 343 -43.20 18.11 3.93
C VAL A 343 -44.36 19.10 3.87
N PRO A 344 -44.56 19.85 2.79
CA PRO A 344 -45.64 20.84 2.67
C PRO A 344 -47.01 20.22 2.96
N GLY A 345 -47.81 20.91 3.80
CA GLY A 345 -49.17 20.51 4.11
C GLY A 345 -49.32 19.25 5.00
N ARG A 346 -48.21 18.71 5.52
CA ARG A 346 -48.24 17.49 6.34
C ARG A 346 -47.72 17.67 7.78
N GLY A 347 -47.89 18.85 8.36
CA GLY A 347 -47.63 19.10 9.80
C GLY A 347 -46.21 18.72 10.23
N HIS A 348 -46.06 17.71 11.07
CA HIS A 348 -44.76 17.26 11.61
C HIS A 348 -44.00 16.27 10.71
N ALA A 349 -44.40 16.12 9.45
CA ALA A 349 -43.67 15.26 8.53
C ALA A 349 -42.41 15.96 8.00
N ILE A 350 -41.31 15.27 8.04
CA ILE A 350 -39.99 15.69 7.53
C ILE A 350 -39.56 14.69 6.47
N SER A 351 -39.12 15.19 5.31
CA SER A 351 -38.40 14.40 4.33
C SER A 351 -36.89 14.45 4.59
N PHE A 352 -36.24 13.36 4.37
CA PHE A 352 -34.80 13.18 4.54
C PHE A 352 -34.22 12.63 3.25
N ALA A 353 -33.09 13.19 2.82
CA ALA A 353 -32.32 12.71 1.67
C ALA A 353 -30.90 12.39 2.13
N ALA A 354 -30.51 11.14 1.97
CA ALA A 354 -29.14 10.68 2.26
C ALA A 354 -28.21 11.01 1.12
N HIS A 355 -26.99 11.31 1.47
CA HIS A 355 -25.85 11.42 0.57
C HIS A 355 -24.72 10.59 1.18
N GLY A 356 -24.08 9.76 0.39
CA GLY A 356 -22.92 8.98 0.76
C GLY A 356 -22.05 8.78 -0.46
N ALA A 357 -20.75 8.88 -0.27
CA ALA A 357 -19.73 8.49 -1.23
C ALA A 357 -18.85 7.44 -0.57
N ASP A 358 -18.25 6.63 -1.38
CA ASP A 358 -17.28 5.61 -0.99
C ASP A 358 -16.26 5.56 -2.13
N PRO A 359 -15.09 6.18 -1.96
CA PRO A 359 -14.07 6.27 -3.00
C PRO A 359 -13.51 4.90 -3.40
N GLU A 360 -13.50 3.94 -2.47
CA GLU A 360 -12.94 2.61 -2.64
C GLU A 360 -13.99 1.56 -3.07
N GLY A 361 -15.30 1.92 -3.03
CA GLY A 361 -16.38 0.99 -3.29
C GLY A 361 -17.70 1.65 -3.67
N GLN A 362 -18.81 1.17 -3.13
CA GLN A 362 -20.15 1.69 -3.38
C GLN A 362 -21.01 1.67 -2.12
N VAL A 363 -21.65 2.77 -1.80
CA VAL A 363 -22.70 2.80 -0.78
C VAL A 363 -23.93 2.06 -1.31
N VAL A 364 -24.27 0.93 -0.70
CA VAL A 364 -25.37 0.06 -1.15
C VAL A 364 -26.65 0.20 -0.33
N SER A 365 -26.56 0.74 0.89
CA SER A 365 -27.78 0.92 1.71
C SER A 365 -27.68 2.10 2.66
N PHE A 366 -28.88 2.63 3.00
CA PHE A 366 -29.09 3.65 4.00
C PHE A 366 -30.16 3.21 5.00
N ALA A 367 -29.85 3.34 6.31
CA ALA A 367 -30.77 3.06 7.39
C ALA A 367 -30.90 4.31 8.29
N TRP A 368 -32.13 4.65 8.63
CA TRP A 368 -32.48 5.82 9.42
C TRP A 368 -33.01 5.44 10.79
N PHE A 369 -32.56 6.14 11.81
CA PHE A 369 -33.08 6.05 13.17
C PHE A 369 -33.53 7.45 13.56
N PHE A 370 -34.84 7.66 13.71
CA PHE A 370 -35.42 9.00 13.84
C PHE A 370 -35.36 9.56 15.27
N GLY A 371 -34.92 8.76 16.24
CA GLY A 371 -34.81 9.18 17.65
C GLY A 371 -36.13 9.16 18.42
N ASP A 372 -37.21 8.65 17.84
CA ASP A 372 -38.51 8.40 18.45
C ASP A 372 -38.86 6.90 18.54
N GLY A 373 -37.84 6.05 18.37
CA GLY A 373 -37.99 4.59 18.38
C GLY A 373 -38.35 3.99 17.02
N ARG A 374 -38.47 4.81 15.98
CA ARG A 374 -38.79 4.34 14.62
C ARG A 374 -37.57 4.40 13.71
N ALA A 375 -37.60 3.58 12.67
CA ALA A 375 -36.56 3.49 11.65
C ALA A 375 -37.14 3.60 10.23
N GLY A 376 -36.27 3.87 9.25
CA GLY A 376 -36.60 3.89 7.82
C GLY A 376 -35.40 3.41 7.01
N PHE A 377 -35.61 3.13 5.71
CA PHE A 377 -34.58 2.61 4.82
C PHE A 377 -34.65 3.30 3.46
N GLY A 378 -33.50 3.40 2.81
CA GLY A 378 -33.32 3.96 1.47
C GLY A 378 -32.81 5.40 1.45
N PRO A 379 -32.41 5.90 0.26
CA PRO A 379 -31.79 7.22 0.12
C PRO A 379 -32.76 8.39 0.35
N LEU A 380 -34.06 8.17 0.16
CA LEU A 380 -35.12 9.18 0.36
C LEU A 380 -36.20 8.58 1.24
N VAL A 381 -36.47 9.20 2.39
CA VAL A 381 -37.51 8.78 3.33
C VAL A 381 -38.32 9.97 3.83
N SER A 382 -39.58 9.73 4.20
CA SER A 382 -40.39 10.70 4.96
C SER A 382 -40.79 10.09 6.28
N HIS A 383 -40.63 10.86 7.35
CA HIS A 383 -41.03 10.46 8.70
C HIS A 383 -41.92 11.52 9.36
N THR A 384 -42.96 11.08 10.05
CA THR A 384 -43.87 11.95 10.81
C THR A 384 -43.62 11.80 12.29
N PHE A 385 -43.17 12.84 12.94
CA PHE A 385 -43.00 12.92 14.38
C PHE A 385 -44.37 13.23 15.03
N HIS A 386 -44.82 12.39 15.94
CA HIS A 386 -46.17 12.56 16.56
C HIS A 386 -46.20 13.57 17.71
N ILE A 387 -45.05 13.89 18.28
CA ILE A 387 -44.93 14.78 19.44
C ILE A 387 -43.93 15.89 19.09
N ALA A 388 -44.24 17.11 19.55
CA ALA A 388 -43.29 18.22 19.46
C ALA A 388 -42.07 17.93 20.34
N GLY A 389 -40.86 18.21 19.82
CA GLY A 389 -39.64 17.87 20.58
C GLY A 389 -38.36 18.06 19.78
N ARG A 390 -37.26 17.60 20.36
CA ARG A 390 -35.95 17.53 19.71
C ARG A 390 -35.61 16.05 19.52
N TYR A 391 -35.34 15.68 18.30
CA TYR A 391 -35.05 14.30 17.89
C TYR A 391 -33.64 14.25 17.30
N ARG A 392 -32.78 13.39 17.85
CA ARG A 392 -31.48 13.09 17.20
C ARG A 392 -31.74 12.04 16.14
N VAL A 393 -31.74 12.48 14.88
CA VAL A 393 -31.83 11.59 13.73
C VAL A 393 -30.44 11.12 13.38
N LEU A 394 -30.27 9.81 13.22
CA LEU A 394 -29.05 9.14 12.82
C LEU A 394 -29.28 8.48 11.47
N LEU A 395 -28.37 8.70 10.54
CA LEU A 395 -28.23 7.98 9.28
C LEU A 395 -27.06 7.02 9.38
N ARG A 396 -27.25 5.76 9.04
CA ARG A 396 -26.20 4.77 8.78
C ARG A 396 -26.16 4.49 7.29
N SER A 397 -25.01 4.63 6.66
CA SER A 397 -24.72 4.08 5.34
C SER A 397 -24.03 2.73 5.50
N THR A 398 -24.15 1.87 4.51
CA THR A 398 -23.41 0.60 4.44
C THR A 398 -22.93 0.45 3.00
N ASP A 399 -21.66 0.08 2.83
CA ASP A 399 -21.03 -0.17 1.54
C ASP A 399 -21.31 -1.60 1.02
N ASN A 400 -20.77 -1.91 -0.16
CA ASN A 400 -20.90 -3.22 -0.79
C ASN A 400 -20.10 -4.32 -0.07
N TRP A 401 -19.23 -3.96 0.87
CA TRP A 401 -18.42 -4.89 1.66
C TRP A 401 -18.97 -5.12 3.07
N GLY A 402 -20.00 -4.35 3.47
CA GLY A 402 -20.64 -4.45 4.77
C GLY A 402 -20.10 -3.48 5.83
N ASN A 403 -19.14 -2.62 5.48
CA ASN A 403 -18.72 -1.54 6.37
C ASN A 403 -19.81 -0.48 6.48
N TRP A 404 -19.76 0.32 7.53
CA TRP A 404 -20.77 1.34 7.77
C TRP A 404 -20.21 2.59 8.45
N ALA A 405 -20.79 3.72 8.09
CA ALA A 405 -20.53 5.01 8.68
C ALA A 405 -21.83 5.69 9.11
N PHE A 406 -21.72 6.73 9.95
CA PHE A 406 -22.86 7.44 10.51
C PHE A 406 -22.80 8.94 10.28
N ALA A 407 -23.96 9.54 10.00
CA ALA A 407 -24.19 10.98 10.16
C ALA A 407 -25.32 11.23 11.15
N SER A 408 -25.27 12.31 11.91
CA SER A 408 -26.37 12.65 12.82
C SER A 408 -26.69 14.13 12.81
N ARG A 409 -28.00 14.44 13.02
CA ARG A 409 -28.50 15.81 13.17
C ARG A 409 -29.65 15.87 14.15
N THR A 410 -29.73 16.93 14.96
CA THR A 410 -30.90 17.19 15.80
C THR A 410 -31.96 17.94 15.01
N ILE A 411 -33.14 17.34 14.88
CA ILE A 411 -34.34 17.92 14.25
C ILE A 411 -35.25 18.46 15.37
N ARG A 412 -35.76 19.68 15.19
CA ARG A 412 -36.72 20.29 16.11
C ARG A 412 -38.11 20.33 15.52
N ILE A 413 -39.03 19.63 16.13
CA ILE A 413 -40.47 19.64 15.80
C ILE A 413 -41.16 20.66 16.71
N LYS A 414 -41.80 21.66 16.11
CA LYS A 414 -42.53 22.71 16.84
C LYS A 414 -43.92 22.18 17.23
N ALA A 415 -44.44 22.62 18.37
CA ALA A 415 -45.84 22.44 18.67
C ALA A 415 -46.72 23.16 17.63
N HIS A 416 -47.87 22.60 17.28
CA HIS A 416 -48.85 23.32 16.51
C HIS A 416 -49.31 24.54 17.34
N SER A 417 -49.17 25.76 16.80
CA SER A 417 -49.91 26.88 17.27
C SER A 417 -51.36 26.69 16.80
N GLY A 418 -52.24 26.27 17.73
CA GLY A 418 -53.65 26.21 17.47
C GLY A 418 -54.24 27.56 17.06
#